data_cec1c30786fd21427fdd6361036b7864
#
_entry.id   cec1c30786fd21427fdd6361036b7864
#
_cell.length_a   1.000
_cell.length_b   1.000
_cell.length_c   1.000
_cell.angle_alpha   90.00
_cell.angle_beta   90.00
_cell.angle_gamma   90.00
#
_symmetry.space_group_name_H-M   'P 1'
#
loop_
_entity.id
_entity.type
_entity.pdbx_description
1 polymer ?
#
loop_
_entity_poly.entity_id
_entity_poly.type
_entity_poly.pdbx_seq_one_letter_code
_entity_poly.pdbx_strand_id
1 'polypeptide(L)'
;MDLHFLDAVPNKEEKDAVDSCLKNLQLSWTVTPENNERVGETALPKKDPYYSRHLLLPVFHEINLRIGWISPGALNYACQLLKVAPAEAFGVADFYHFFSMKPRAPVMIRICDDLACMLKGAKDLCQNLEDILGPTNSF
;
A
#
# COMPACT_ATOMS: atom_id res chain seq x y z
N MET A 1 -7.47 20.20 4.55
CA MET A 1 -6.64 18.98 4.64
C MET A 1 -6.02 19.03 6.01
N ASP A 2 -6.51 18.20 6.91
CA ASP A 2 -6.07 18.24 8.30
C ASP A 2 -4.84 17.33 8.45
N LEU A 3 -3.68 17.94 8.65
CA LEU A 3 -2.40 17.23 8.78
C LEU A 3 -2.14 16.72 10.22
N HIS A 4 -3.18 16.56 11.03
CA HIS A 4 -3.08 16.03 12.39
C HIS A 4 -2.76 14.52 12.48
N PHE A 5 -2.19 13.94 11.43
CA PHE A 5 -1.71 12.55 11.45
C PHE A 5 -0.58 12.30 12.47
N LEU A 6 0.10 13.37 12.91
CA LEU A 6 1.28 13.25 13.78
C LEU A 6 0.96 12.64 15.16
N ASP A 7 -0.27 12.77 15.66
CA ASP A 7 -0.68 12.29 16.98
C ASP A 7 -1.36 10.90 16.93
N ALA A 8 -1.59 10.35 15.76
CA ALA A 8 -2.21 9.04 15.61
C ALA A 8 -1.25 7.92 16.01
N VAL A 9 -1.62 7.16 17.04
CA VAL A 9 -0.85 6.04 17.55
C VAL A 9 -1.27 4.76 16.82
N PRO A 10 -0.31 3.98 16.29
CA PRO A 10 -0.61 2.74 15.62
C PRO A 10 -1.09 1.66 16.59
N ASN A 11 -2.06 0.87 16.17
CA ASN A 11 -2.53 -0.32 16.88
C ASN A 11 -1.46 -1.44 16.81
N LYS A 12 -1.60 -2.46 17.67
CA LYS A 12 -0.69 -3.61 17.68
C LYS A 12 -0.65 -4.35 16.34
N GLU A 13 -1.81 -4.60 15.75
CA GLU A 13 -1.92 -5.26 14.44
C GLU A 13 -1.25 -4.46 13.32
N GLU A 14 -1.37 -3.15 13.36
CA GLU A 14 -0.72 -2.24 12.41
C GLU A 14 0.81 -2.30 12.51
N LYS A 15 1.34 -2.31 13.73
CA LYS A 15 2.77 -2.48 13.98
C LYS A 15 3.25 -3.84 13.47
N ASP A 16 2.56 -4.90 13.84
CA ASP A 16 2.91 -6.27 13.44
C ASP A 16 2.87 -6.44 11.90
N ALA A 17 1.95 -5.76 11.20
CA ALA A 17 1.88 -5.78 9.75
C ALA A 17 3.13 -5.11 9.13
N VAL A 18 3.48 -3.93 9.59
CA VAL A 18 4.65 -3.18 9.08
C VAL A 18 5.95 -3.91 9.40
N ASP A 19 6.13 -4.34 10.64
CA ASP A 19 7.35 -5.01 11.11
C ASP A 19 7.58 -6.35 10.39
N SER A 20 6.53 -7.14 10.20
CA SER A 20 6.59 -8.41 9.46
C SER A 20 6.96 -8.19 8.01
N CYS A 21 6.38 -7.17 7.37
CA CYS A 21 6.70 -6.82 5.99
C CYS A 21 8.18 -6.43 5.85
N LEU A 22 8.65 -5.52 6.67
CA LEU A 22 10.03 -5.06 6.63
C LEU A 22 11.04 -6.20 6.92
N LYS A 23 10.73 -7.07 7.87
CA LYS A 23 11.54 -8.23 8.18
C LYS A 23 11.63 -9.20 7.00
N ASN A 24 10.52 -9.48 6.35
CA ASN A 24 10.47 -10.36 5.18
C ASN A 24 11.22 -9.76 4.00
N LEU A 25 11.07 -8.45 3.77
CA LEU A 25 11.79 -7.75 2.70
C LEU A 25 13.31 -7.71 2.94
N GLN A 26 13.74 -7.47 4.17
CA GLN A 26 15.16 -7.52 4.52
C GLN A 26 15.76 -8.91 4.30
N LEU A 27 15.01 -9.97 4.58
CA LEU A 27 15.44 -11.35 4.32
C LEU A 27 15.48 -11.69 2.82
N SER A 28 14.55 -11.14 2.03
CA SER A 28 14.51 -11.41 0.57
C SER A 28 15.58 -10.68 -0.22
N TRP A 29 16.14 -9.58 0.33
CA TRP A 29 17.19 -8.77 -0.31
C TRP A 29 18.61 -9.09 0.22
N THR A 30 18.76 -10.07 1.10
CA THR A 30 20.09 -10.64 1.36
C THR A 30 20.51 -11.41 0.10
N VAL A 31 21.21 -10.70 -0.79
CA VAL A 31 21.88 -11.30 -1.94
C VAL A 31 22.81 -12.39 -1.40
N THR A 32 22.51 -13.64 -1.70
CA THR A 32 23.44 -14.73 -1.41
C THR A 32 24.72 -14.47 -2.21
N PRO A 33 25.90 -14.73 -1.63
CA PRO A 33 27.19 -14.44 -2.30
C PRO A 33 27.35 -15.10 -3.67
N GLU A 34 26.57 -16.12 -3.97
CA GLU A 34 26.63 -16.91 -5.19
C GLU A 34 26.07 -16.20 -6.44
N ASN A 35 25.29 -15.12 -6.30
CA ASN A 35 24.72 -14.38 -7.42
C ASN A 35 25.45 -13.04 -7.72
N ASN A 36 26.58 -12.79 -7.09
CA ASN A 36 27.23 -11.48 -7.10
C ASN A 36 28.12 -11.21 -8.33
N GLU A 37 28.19 -12.13 -9.29
CA GLU A 37 29.06 -11.96 -10.48
C GLU A 37 28.42 -11.17 -11.63
N ARG A 38 27.14 -10.74 -11.53
CA ARG A 38 26.44 -10.05 -12.64
C ARG A 38 25.85 -8.69 -12.33
N VAL A 39 25.94 -8.23 -11.10
CA VAL A 39 25.51 -6.87 -10.76
C VAL A 39 26.77 -6.09 -10.38
N GLY A 40 27.25 -5.30 -11.32
CA GLY A 40 28.37 -4.39 -11.08
C GLY A 40 28.15 -3.61 -9.79
N GLU A 41 29.24 -3.20 -9.15
CA GLU A 41 29.46 -2.52 -7.86
C GLU A 41 28.50 -1.37 -7.50
N THR A 42 27.23 -1.51 -7.70
CA THR A 42 26.18 -0.64 -7.11
C THR A 42 25.62 -1.28 -5.85
N ALA A 43 26.52 -1.64 -4.93
CA ALA A 43 26.15 -1.83 -3.53
C ALA A 43 25.64 -0.49 -3.02
N LEU A 44 24.32 -0.31 -3.11
CA LEU A 44 23.63 0.89 -2.65
C LEU A 44 23.96 1.10 -1.17
N PRO A 45 24.38 2.30 -0.78
CA PRO A 45 24.82 2.58 0.57
C PRO A 45 23.70 2.30 1.55
N LYS A 46 23.91 1.35 2.47
CA LYS A 46 22.97 0.92 3.53
C LYS A 46 22.54 2.03 4.50
N LYS A 47 22.90 3.29 4.27
CA LYS A 47 22.67 4.44 5.15
C LYS A 47 21.96 5.62 4.50
N ASP A 48 21.53 5.52 3.24
CA ASP A 48 20.87 6.64 2.59
C ASP A 48 19.38 6.65 2.99
N PRO A 49 18.87 7.73 3.62
CA PRO A 49 17.45 7.85 3.98
C PRO A 49 16.51 7.80 2.75
N TYR A 50 17.03 8.09 1.57
CA TYR A 50 16.28 7.95 0.31
C TYR A 50 16.06 6.49 -0.10
N TYR A 51 16.84 5.57 0.45
CA TYR A 51 16.85 4.18 0.00
C TYR A 51 15.63 3.37 0.46
N SER A 52 14.93 3.77 1.50
CA SER A 52 13.78 3.03 2.01
C SER A 52 12.43 3.42 1.39
N ARG A 53 12.40 4.44 0.52
CA ARG A 53 11.16 4.89 -0.15
C ARG A 53 10.50 3.83 -1.01
N HIS A 54 11.28 2.99 -1.67
CA HIS A 54 10.77 1.88 -2.49
C HIS A 54 10.00 0.83 -1.67
N LEU A 55 10.22 0.79 -0.34
CA LEU A 55 9.52 -0.12 0.57
C LEU A 55 8.14 0.39 0.97
N LEU A 56 7.80 1.64 0.64
CA LEU A 56 6.52 2.24 1.02
C LEU A 56 5.33 1.48 0.41
N LEU A 57 5.39 1.17 -0.88
CA LEU A 57 4.33 0.42 -1.56
C LEU A 57 4.15 -1.00 -0.99
N PRO A 58 5.20 -1.83 -0.85
CA PRO A 58 5.08 -3.13 -0.20
C PRO A 58 4.48 -3.06 1.21
N VAL A 59 4.90 -2.08 2.01
CA VAL A 59 4.36 -1.88 3.36
C VAL A 59 2.88 -1.52 3.32
N PHE A 60 2.47 -0.62 2.44
CA PHE A 60 1.06 -0.26 2.28
C PHE A 60 0.21 -1.44 1.78
N HIS A 61 0.76 -2.27 0.90
CA HIS A 61 0.09 -3.51 0.48
C HIS A 61 -0.15 -4.45 1.66
N GLU A 62 0.84 -4.64 2.52
CA GLU A 62 0.72 -5.52 3.69
C GLU A 62 -0.28 -4.98 4.71
N ILE A 63 -0.27 -3.66 4.97
CA ILE A 63 -1.26 -3.00 5.82
C ILE A 63 -2.67 -3.20 5.24
N ASN A 64 -2.84 -2.91 3.95
CA ASN A 64 -4.13 -3.05 3.27
C ASN A 64 -4.64 -4.49 3.23
N LEU A 65 -3.73 -5.47 3.10
CA LEU A 65 -4.08 -6.90 3.09
C LEU A 65 -4.56 -7.37 4.46
N ARG A 66 -3.95 -6.94 5.56
CA ARG A 66 -4.28 -7.40 6.92
C ARG A 66 -5.41 -6.61 7.56
N ILE A 67 -5.45 -5.31 7.33
CA ILE A 67 -6.35 -4.38 8.02
C ILE A 67 -7.49 -3.90 7.11
N GLY A 68 -7.29 -3.95 5.79
CA GLY A 68 -8.26 -3.53 4.78
C GLY A 68 -8.18 -2.05 4.39
N TRP A 69 -7.47 -1.23 5.15
CA TRP A 69 -7.27 0.19 4.89
C TRP A 69 -6.02 0.72 5.59
N ILE A 70 -5.51 1.86 5.14
CA ILE A 70 -4.35 2.51 5.73
C ILE A 70 -4.82 3.54 6.75
N SER A 71 -4.72 3.18 8.02
CA SER A 71 -5.06 4.10 9.11
C SER A 71 -4.00 5.19 9.27
N PRO A 72 -4.35 6.36 9.84
CA PRO A 72 -3.38 7.39 10.16
C PRO A 72 -2.24 6.88 11.06
N GLY A 73 -2.55 5.98 12.01
CA GLY A 73 -1.55 5.38 12.90
C GLY A 73 -0.56 4.48 12.15
N ALA A 74 -1.06 3.61 11.26
CA ALA A 74 -0.23 2.74 10.44
C ALA A 74 0.65 3.55 9.47
N LEU A 75 0.10 4.61 8.87
CA LEU A 75 0.84 5.51 7.99
C LEU A 75 1.96 6.20 8.74
N ASN A 76 1.68 6.78 9.91
CA ASN A 76 2.70 7.43 10.73
C ASN A 76 3.82 6.48 11.14
N TYR A 77 3.46 5.26 11.54
CA TYR A 77 4.45 4.25 11.93
C TYR A 77 5.34 3.84 10.77
N ALA A 78 4.76 3.62 9.59
CA ALA A 78 5.51 3.33 8.38
C ALA A 78 6.46 4.49 8.02
N CYS A 79 5.98 5.75 8.11
CA CYS A 79 6.81 6.94 7.87
C CYS A 79 8.01 7.03 8.81
N GLN A 80 7.82 6.75 10.09
CA GLN A 80 8.90 6.78 11.09
C GLN A 80 9.97 5.73 10.80
N LEU A 81 9.57 4.49 10.47
CA LEU A 81 10.50 3.40 10.18
C LEU A 81 11.23 3.60 8.85
N LEU A 82 10.52 4.03 7.83
CA LEU A 82 11.07 4.25 6.49
C LEU A 82 11.75 5.61 6.33
N LYS A 83 11.64 6.50 7.31
CA LYS A 83 12.12 7.88 7.25
C LYS A 83 11.60 8.66 6.04
N VAL A 84 10.35 8.45 5.70
CA VAL A 84 9.64 9.13 4.62
C VAL A 84 8.75 10.21 5.23
N ALA A 85 8.67 11.37 4.56
CA ALA A 85 7.80 12.45 5.02
C ALA A 85 6.32 12.02 4.98
N PRO A 86 5.51 12.29 6.02
CA PRO A 86 4.09 11.90 6.06
C PRO A 86 3.28 12.41 4.86
N ALA A 87 3.57 13.62 4.39
CA ALA A 87 2.90 14.19 3.21
C ALA A 87 3.20 13.39 1.92
N GLU A 88 4.42 12.90 1.76
CA GLU A 88 4.83 12.05 0.63
C GLU A 88 4.12 10.69 0.72
N ALA A 89 4.13 10.07 1.87
CA ALA A 89 3.47 8.79 2.11
C ALA A 89 1.95 8.88 1.92
N PHE A 90 1.34 9.95 2.40
CA PHE A 90 -0.08 10.23 2.17
C PHE A 90 -0.40 10.39 0.69
N GLY A 91 0.40 11.17 -0.05
CA GLY A 91 0.20 11.34 -1.49
C GLY A 91 0.29 10.03 -2.26
N VAL A 92 1.18 9.11 -1.87
CA VAL A 92 1.25 7.77 -2.45
C VAL A 92 0.00 6.95 -2.11
N ALA A 93 -0.44 6.95 -0.85
CA ALA A 93 -1.62 6.21 -0.42
C ALA A 93 -2.92 6.71 -1.09
N ASP A 94 -3.04 8.01 -1.30
CA ASP A 94 -4.20 8.64 -1.94
C ASP A 94 -4.20 8.45 -3.47
N PHE A 95 -3.02 8.45 -4.08
CA PHE A 95 -2.88 8.29 -5.53
C PHE A 95 -3.33 6.91 -6.03
N TYR A 96 -3.02 5.86 -5.29
CA TYR A 96 -3.34 4.50 -5.73
C TYR A 96 -4.75 4.10 -5.27
N HIS A 97 -5.71 3.98 -6.16
CA HIS A 97 -7.09 3.55 -5.89
C HIS A 97 -7.21 2.17 -5.21
N PHE A 98 -6.13 1.40 -5.25
CA PHE A 98 -6.05 0.14 -4.52
C PHE A 98 -6.06 0.35 -3.01
N PHE A 99 -5.47 1.42 -2.53
CA PHE A 99 -5.44 1.77 -1.12
C PHE A 99 -6.68 2.54 -0.69
N SER A 100 -6.96 2.57 0.59
CA SER A 100 -8.00 3.40 1.18
C SER A 100 -7.49 4.03 2.47
N MET A 101 -7.78 5.29 2.64
CA MET A 101 -7.54 6.02 3.88
C MET A 101 -8.74 5.98 4.84
N LYS A 102 -9.79 5.25 4.47
CA LYS A 102 -11.00 5.05 5.27
C LYS A 102 -11.27 3.56 5.42
N PRO A 103 -11.89 3.14 6.55
CA PRO A 103 -12.33 1.76 6.72
C PRO A 103 -13.19 1.30 5.54
N ARG A 104 -12.91 0.11 5.00
CA ARG A 104 -13.65 -0.49 3.91
C ARG A 104 -14.55 -1.62 4.41
N ALA A 105 -15.57 -1.94 3.60
CA ALA A 105 -16.36 -3.14 3.81
C ALA A 105 -15.47 -4.41 3.73
N PRO A 106 -15.83 -5.48 4.48
CA PRO A 106 -15.04 -6.72 4.49
C PRO A 106 -14.93 -7.39 3.11
N VAL A 107 -15.90 -7.15 2.25
CA VAL A 107 -15.90 -7.65 0.87
C VAL A 107 -15.95 -6.47 -0.08
N MET A 108 -15.01 -6.41 -0.99
CA MET A 108 -14.93 -5.38 -2.02
C MET A 108 -14.89 -6.03 -3.39
N ILE A 109 -15.87 -5.70 -4.22
CA ILE A 109 -15.92 -6.12 -5.62
C ILE A 109 -15.38 -4.98 -6.48
N ARG A 110 -14.40 -5.28 -7.31
CA ARG A 110 -13.81 -4.33 -8.26
C ARG A 110 -14.05 -4.84 -9.67
N ILE A 111 -14.62 -3.98 -10.50
CA ILE A 111 -14.86 -4.26 -11.91
C ILE A 111 -14.01 -3.29 -12.71
N CYS A 112 -13.30 -3.82 -13.69
CA CYS A 112 -12.53 -2.99 -14.62
C CYS A 112 -13.50 -2.40 -15.66
N ASP A 113 -13.49 -1.10 -15.81
CA ASP A 113 -14.26 -0.33 -16.79
C ASP A 113 -13.38 0.33 -17.88
N ASP A 114 -12.15 -0.15 -18.02
CA ASP A 114 -11.23 0.31 -19.05
C ASP A 114 -11.79 -0.01 -20.45
N LEU A 115 -11.27 0.67 -21.47
CA LEU A 115 -11.75 0.62 -22.85
C LEU A 115 -11.94 -0.82 -23.36
N ALA A 116 -10.98 -1.69 -23.12
CA ALA A 116 -11.05 -3.09 -23.51
C ALA A 116 -12.17 -3.86 -22.79
N CYS A 117 -12.39 -3.58 -21.51
CA CYS A 117 -13.44 -4.20 -20.69
C CYS A 117 -14.83 -3.67 -21.08
N MET A 118 -14.95 -2.38 -21.38
CA MET A 118 -16.19 -1.78 -21.88
C MET A 118 -16.67 -2.43 -23.15
N LEU A 119 -15.77 -2.69 -24.10
CA LEU A 119 -16.11 -3.40 -25.36
C LEU A 119 -16.56 -4.86 -25.13
N LYS A 120 -16.23 -5.43 -23.98
CA LYS A 120 -16.63 -6.79 -23.57
C LYS A 120 -17.84 -6.83 -22.63
N GLY A 121 -18.54 -5.71 -22.45
CA GLY A 121 -19.77 -5.66 -21.66
C GLY A 121 -19.56 -5.33 -20.18
N ALA A 122 -18.44 -4.70 -19.80
CA ALA A 122 -18.21 -4.30 -18.41
C ALA A 122 -19.31 -3.36 -17.89
N LYS A 123 -19.84 -2.49 -18.74
CA LYS A 123 -20.92 -1.57 -18.39
C LYS A 123 -22.19 -2.30 -17.96
N ASP A 124 -22.59 -3.32 -18.73
CA ASP A 124 -23.77 -4.13 -18.43
C ASP A 124 -23.54 -4.95 -17.15
N LEU A 125 -22.31 -5.44 -16.93
CA LEU A 125 -21.94 -6.14 -15.71
C LEU A 125 -22.03 -5.22 -14.50
N CYS A 126 -21.53 -3.98 -14.58
CA CYS A 126 -21.65 -3.00 -13.52
C CYS A 126 -23.12 -2.73 -13.18
N GLN A 127 -23.96 -2.46 -14.18
CA GLN A 127 -25.37 -2.19 -13.98
C GLN A 127 -26.08 -3.38 -13.31
N ASN A 128 -25.86 -4.59 -13.79
CA ASN A 128 -26.45 -5.80 -13.20
C ASN A 128 -26.02 -6.01 -11.73
N LEU A 129 -24.78 -5.67 -11.40
CA LEU A 129 -24.31 -5.78 -10.02
C LEU A 129 -24.87 -4.68 -9.12
N GLU A 130 -25.03 -3.46 -9.64
CA GLU A 130 -25.70 -2.38 -8.91
C GLU A 130 -27.18 -2.70 -8.62
N ASP A 131 -27.85 -3.33 -9.56
CA ASP A 131 -29.25 -3.77 -9.40
C ASP A 131 -29.39 -4.86 -8.30
N ILE A 132 -28.37 -5.70 -8.13
CA ILE A 132 -28.37 -6.79 -7.14
C ILE A 132 -27.85 -6.33 -5.77
N LEU A 133 -26.79 -5.56 -5.75
CA LEU A 133 -26.03 -5.22 -4.54
C LEU A 133 -26.35 -3.81 -4.00
N GLY A 134 -27.02 -3.00 -4.80
CA GLY A 134 -27.23 -1.58 -4.53
C GLY A 134 -26.19 -0.69 -5.19
N PRO A 135 -26.37 0.63 -5.10
CA PRO A 135 -25.55 1.60 -5.82
C PRO A 135 -24.09 1.52 -5.39
N THR A 136 -23.21 1.66 -6.37
CA THR A 136 -21.76 1.68 -6.15
C THR A 136 -21.40 2.84 -5.23
N ASN A 137 -20.76 2.55 -4.11
CA ASN A 137 -20.08 3.57 -3.31
C ASN A 137 -18.81 3.95 -4.06
N SER A 138 -18.92 4.87 -5.01
CA SER A 138 -17.75 5.55 -5.59
C SER A 138 -17.08 6.37 -4.49
N PHE A 139 -15.81 6.12 -4.28
CA PHE A 139 -14.95 6.78 -3.29
C PHE A 139 -14.63 8.21 -3.68
#